data_b2b6cc8479a9751ca3adfce2eb85894e
#
_entry.id   b2b6cc8479a9751ca3adfce2eb85894e
#
_cell.length_a   1.000
_cell.length_b   1.000
_cell.length_c   1.000
_cell.angle_alpha   90.00
_cell.angle_beta   90.00
_cell.angle_gamma   90.00
#
_symmetry.space_group_name_H-M   'P 1'
#
loop_
_entity.id
_entity.type
_entity.pdbx_description
1 polymer ?
#
loop_
_entity_poly.entity_id
_entity_poly.type
_entity_poly.pdbx_seq_one_letter_code
_entity_poly.pdbx_strand_id
1 'polypeptide(L)'
;MLFRSTEYERLIEVFRAHDIGYFFYNGGNDSMDTALKVSQLGAALGYPITCVGVPKTVDNDLPATDCCPGFGSVAKYVAVSTREAALDVASMARTSTRVFVFEVMGRHAGWIAAAAGLAGRGAGEPPHIILFPEVPFEQQKFLDRVRQCVGEYGYCVIVVSEGAAYAGGRFLADAGTTDAFGHTQLGGVAPVVANMVREAHGYKYHWAVADYLQRSARHIASRVDVEQAYAVGKAAVELAERGVNAVMPAIVRKASKPYRWVIGQVPLAQVANKEKKLPPGYIRADGFGITEACRRYLEPLIAGEAYPPYKNGLPDYARIRGAAVRRKLTGDFKVA
;
A
#
# COMPACT_ATOMS: atom_id res chain seq x y z
N MET A 1 7.56 -11.25 9.93
CA MET A 1 8.59 -12.10 10.60
C MET A 1 8.10 -12.35 12.00
N LEU A 2 7.66 -13.56 12.27
CA LEU A 2 7.35 -13.97 13.63
C LEU A 2 8.68 -14.29 14.30
N PHE A 3 9.21 -13.39 15.11
CA PHE A 3 10.37 -13.68 15.95
C PHE A 3 10.06 -14.90 16.81
N ARG A 4 11.01 -15.80 16.98
CA ARG A 4 10.93 -16.88 17.97
C ARG A 4 11.04 -16.29 19.38
N SER A 5 10.56 -16.98 20.41
CA SER A 5 10.62 -16.48 21.81
C SER A 5 12.04 -16.03 22.21
N THR A 6 13.05 -16.79 21.81
CA THR A 6 14.47 -16.49 22.06
C THR A 6 14.96 -15.19 21.41
N GLU A 7 14.40 -14.81 20.26
CA GLU A 7 14.76 -13.56 19.58
C GLU A 7 14.16 -12.35 20.31
N TYR A 8 12.93 -12.46 20.79
CA TYR A 8 12.31 -11.43 21.63
C TYR A 8 13.01 -11.28 22.99
N GLU A 9 13.38 -12.39 23.63
CA GLU A 9 14.16 -12.37 24.86
C GLU A 9 15.50 -11.64 24.65
N ARG A 10 16.20 -11.98 23.55
CA ARG A 10 17.44 -11.30 23.19
C ARG A 10 17.24 -9.80 22.92
N LEU A 11 16.13 -9.43 22.30
CA LEU A 11 15.80 -8.02 22.07
C LEU A 11 15.63 -7.26 23.39
N ILE A 12 14.94 -7.83 24.38
CA ILE A 12 14.78 -7.25 25.71
C ILE A 12 16.12 -7.14 26.45
N GLU A 13 17.00 -8.15 26.34
CA GLU A 13 18.38 -8.08 26.88
C GLU A 13 19.15 -6.90 26.29
N VAL A 14 19.07 -6.69 24.96
CA VAL A 14 19.70 -5.56 24.28
C VAL A 14 19.14 -4.24 24.78
N PHE A 15 17.82 -4.12 24.89
CA PHE A 15 17.15 -2.92 25.38
C PHE A 15 17.60 -2.59 26.81
N ARG A 16 17.64 -3.58 27.69
CA ARG A 16 18.14 -3.41 29.06
C ARG A 16 19.60 -2.99 29.10
N ALA A 17 20.48 -3.62 28.30
CA ALA A 17 21.90 -3.31 28.25
C ALA A 17 22.17 -1.89 27.76
N HIS A 18 21.34 -1.39 26.87
CA HIS A 18 21.47 -0.04 26.28
C HIS A 18 20.58 1.02 26.93
N ASP A 19 19.84 0.67 28.00
CA ASP A 19 18.93 1.56 28.72
C ASP A 19 17.86 2.18 27.80
N ILE A 20 17.24 1.34 26.95
CA ILE A 20 16.21 1.76 25.99
C ILE A 20 14.85 1.65 26.65
N GLY A 21 14.21 2.78 26.95
CA GLY A 21 12.89 2.87 27.57
C GLY A 21 11.73 3.01 26.58
N TYR A 22 11.99 3.38 25.34
CA TYR A 22 10.97 3.62 24.30
C TYR A 22 11.28 2.82 23.06
N PHE A 23 10.25 2.17 22.50
CA PHE A 23 10.35 1.42 21.26
C PHE A 23 9.25 1.86 20.29
N PHE A 24 9.65 2.55 19.23
CA PHE A 24 8.76 2.96 18.14
C PHE A 24 8.94 2.00 16.96
N TYR A 25 7.87 1.29 16.58
CA TYR A 25 7.95 0.38 15.45
C TYR A 25 7.09 0.88 14.29
N ASN A 26 7.76 1.37 13.27
CA ASN A 26 7.15 1.96 12.10
C ASN A 26 6.87 0.86 11.06
N GLY A 27 5.59 0.59 10.77
CA GLY A 27 5.24 -0.47 9.80
C GLY A 27 3.76 -0.79 9.69
N GLY A 28 3.49 -1.94 9.06
CA GLY A 28 2.17 -2.52 8.83
C GLY A 28 1.74 -3.49 9.95
N ASN A 29 0.87 -4.43 9.59
CA ASN A 29 0.24 -5.40 10.50
C ASN A 29 1.25 -6.19 11.34
N ASP A 30 2.29 -6.76 10.70
CA ASP A 30 3.34 -7.53 11.38
C ASP A 30 4.15 -6.67 12.35
N SER A 31 4.37 -5.40 12.01
CA SER A 31 5.07 -4.45 12.88
C SER A 31 4.24 -4.11 14.12
N MET A 32 2.92 -4.00 13.97
CA MET A 32 2.00 -3.78 15.10
C MET A 32 1.95 -4.99 16.02
N ASP A 33 1.94 -6.21 15.46
CA ASP A 33 2.04 -7.45 16.23
C ASP A 33 3.37 -7.56 16.98
N THR A 34 4.48 -7.24 16.31
CA THR A 34 5.81 -7.22 16.95
C THR A 34 5.88 -6.21 18.08
N ALA A 35 5.41 -4.98 17.90
CA ALA A 35 5.40 -3.96 18.95
C ALA A 35 4.55 -4.39 20.16
N LEU A 36 3.40 -5.03 19.92
CA LEU A 36 2.55 -5.59 20.97
C LEU A 36 3.27 -6.69 21.77
N LYS A 37 3.91 -7.64 21.08
CA LYS A 37 4.66 -8.74 21.71
C LYS A 37 5.85 -8.23 22.50
N VAL A 38 6.60 -7.25 21.99
CA VAL A 38 7.72 -6.60 22.69
C VAL A 38 7.23 -5.96 23.98
N SER A 39 6.11 -5.24 23.95
CA SER A 39 5.52 -4.63 25.15
C SER A 39 5.13 -5.67 26.20
N GLN A 40 4.47 -6.76 25.78
CA GLN A 40 4.02 -7.85 26.68
C GLN A 40 5.20 -8.59 27.31
N LEU A 41 6.18 -8.97 26.49
CA LEU A 41 7.34 -9.71 26.96
C LEU A 41 8.27 -8.86 27.84
N GLY A 42 8.46 -7.59 27.50
CA GLY A 42 9.21 -6.65 28.33
C GLY A 42 8.65 -6.59 29.75
N ALA A 43 7.34 -6.47 29.88
CA ALA A 43 6.66 -6.49 31.17
C ALA A 43 6.85 -7.83 31.90
N ALA A 44 6.69 -8.96 31.18
CA ALA A 44 6.85 -10.30 31.76
C ALA A 44 8.28 -10.59 32.24
N LEU A 45 9.30 -10.03 31.58
CA LEU A 45 10.71 -10.17 31.95
C LEU A 45 11.21 -9.10 32.93
N GLY A 46 10.31 -8.33 33.55
CA GLY A 46 10.64 -7.28 34.51
C GLY A 46 11.43 -6.12 33.93
N TYR A 47 11.25 -5.84 32.64
CA TYR A 47 11.77 -4.67 31.94
C TYR A 47 10.65 -4.00 31.14
N PRO A 48 9.72 -3.30 31.81
CA PRO A 48 8.62 -2.61 31.12
C PRO A 48 9.18 -1.54 30.19
N ILE A 49 8.81 -1.64 28.90
CA ILE A 49 9.22 -0.73 27.85
C ILE A 49 7.96 -0.13 27.22
N THR A 50 7.98 1.16 26.94
CA THR A 50 6.89 1.83 26.24
C THR A 50 7.00 1.57 24.75
N CYS A 51 6.06 0.81 24.20
CA CYS A 51 6.00 0.45 22.78
C CYS A 51 4.88 1.20 22.08
N VAL A 52 5.20 1.90 21.00
CA VAL A 52 4.22 2.60 20.16
C VAL A 52 4.41 2.16 18.71
N GLY A 53 3.36 1.62 18.11
CA GLY A 53 3.34 1.34 16.68
C GLY A 53 3.09 2.63 15.89
N VAL A 54 3.90 2.89 14.87
CA VAL A 54 3.69 4.04 13.98
C VAL A 54 3.15 3.53 12.64
N PRO A 55 1.91 3.88 12.24
CA PRO A 55 1.30 3.32 11.04
C PRO A 55 2.07 3.72 9.79
N LYS A 56 2.45 2.73 8.98
CA LYS A 56 3.07 2.90 7.67
C LYS A 56 2.76 1.67 6.81
N THR A 57 1.96 1.85 5.78
CA THR A 57 1.79 0.88 4.68
C THR A 57 1.17 1.59 3.49
N VAL A 58 1.65 1.26 2.30
CA VAL A 58 1.04 1.73 1.05
C VAL A 58 -0.27 1.00 0.72
N ASP A 59 -0.48 -0.18 1.32
CA ASP A 59 -1.64 -1.04 1.04
C ASP A 59 -2.94 -0.52 1.69
N ASN A 60 -2.83 0.46 2.60
CA ASN A 60 -3.97 1.04 3.32
C ASN A 60 -4.83 0.01 4.08
N ASP A 61 -4.20 -1.05 4.53
CA ASP A 61 -4.85 -2.25 5.08
C ASP A 61 -4.90 -2.32 6.61
N LEU A 62 -4.31 -1.35 7.34
CA LEU A 62 -4.43 -1.28 8.79
C LEU A 62 -5.85 -0.89 9.21
N PRO A 63 -6.52 -1.66 10.09
CA PRO A 63 -7.83 -1.28 10.63
C PRO A 63 -7.73 -0.13 11.62
N ALA A 64 -8.88 0.43 11.98
CA ALA A 64 -9.04 1.49 12.99
C ALA A 64 -8.32 2.81 12.67
N THR A 65 -7.80 2.99 11.48
CA THR A 65 -7.35 4.28 10.93
C THR A 65 -8.04 4.56 9.60
N ASP A 66 -8.35 5.84 9.33
CA ASP A 66 -8.99 6.22 8.05
C ASP A 66 -8.11 5.82 6.86
N CYS A 67 -6.87 6.23 6.89
CA CYS A 67 -5.86 5.86 5.91
C CYS A 67 -4.51 5.63 6.59
N CYS A 68 -3.61 4.98 5.86
CA CYS A 68 -2.25 4.72 6.32
C CYS A 68 -1.27 5.67 5.64
N PRO A 69 -0.35 6.31 6.37
CA PRO A 69 0.71 7.09 5.77
C PRO A 69 1.53 6.28 4.74
N GLY A 70 1.73 6.86 3.57
CA GLY A 70 2.28 6.24 2.37
C GLY A 70 1.21 5.96 1.31
N PHE A 71 -0.02 5.63 1.71
CA PHE A 71 -1.10 5.31 0.76
C PHE A 71 -1.50 6.52 -0.10
N GLY A 72 -1.70 7.70 0.49
CA GLY A 72 -2.11 8.89 -0.27
C GLY A 72 -1.15 9.24 -1.41
N SER A 73 0.15 9.09 -1.17
CA SER A 73 1.18 9.33 -2.19
C SER A 73 1.20 8.25 -3.26
N VAL A 74 1.08 6.97 -2.90
CA VAL A 74 0.95 5.87 -3.87
C VAL A 74 -0.33 6.03 -4.69
N ALA A 75 -1.45 6.35 -4.07
CA ALA A 75 -2.72 6.59 -4.74
C ALA A 75 -2.59 7.70 -5.81
N LYS A 76 -1.88 8.79 -5.46
CA LYS A 76 -1.57 9.87 -6.40
C LYS A 76 -0.70 9.40 -7.56
N TYR A 77 0.40 8.68 -7.26
CA TYR A 77 1.29 8.11 -8.28
C TYR A 77 0.51 7.24 -9.27
N VAL A 78 -0.29 6.30 -8.78
CA VAL A 78 -1.04 5.38 -9.62
C VAL A 78 -2.09 6.10 -10.46
N ALA A 79 -2.82 7.05 -9.89
CA ALA A 79 -3.80 7.85 -10.62
C ALA A 79 -3.16 8.68 -11.76
N VAL A 80 -2.03 9.34 -11.47
CA VAL A 80 -1.29 10.14 -12.45
C VAL A 80 -0.69 9.25 -13.54
N SER A 81 0.03 8.19 -13.16
CA SER A 81 0.66 7.27 -14.13
C SER A 81 -0.38 6.59 -15.04
N THR A 82 -1.54 6.21 -14.49
CA THR A 82 -2.64 5.66 -15.28
C THR A 82 -3.16 6.68 -16.30
N ARG A 83 -3.33 7.94 -15.91
CA ARG A 83 -3.80 9.01 -16.78
C ARG A 83 -2.82 9.29 -17.90
N GLU A 84 -1.55 9.45 -17.58
CA GLU A 84 -0.50 9.76 -18.55
C GLU A 84 -0.28 8.62 -19.54
N ALA A 85 -0.19 7.37 -19.06
CA ALA A 85 -0.10 6.19 -19.93
C ALA A 85 -1.34 6.05 -20.84
N ALA A 86 -2.52 6.37 -20.32
CA ALA A 86 -3.74 6.34 -21.10
C ALA A 86 -3.76 7.36 -22.25
N LEU A 87 -3.23 8.56 -22.03
CA LEU A 87 -3.09 9.58 -23.07
C LEU A 87 -2.10 9.13 -24.16
N ASP A 88 -1.01 8.50 -23.78
CA ASP A 88 -0.04 7.95 -24.73
C ASP A 88 -0.67 6.85 -25.59
N VAL A 89 -1.36 5.89 -24.97
CA VAL A 89 -2.07 4.81 -25.69
C VAL A 89 -3.14 5.39 -26.62
N ALA A 90 -3.95 6.34 -26.16
CA ALA A 90 -4.98 6.98 -26.96
C ALA A 90 -4.40 7.64 -28.23
N SER A 91 -3.21 8.23 -28.12
CA SER A 91 -2.53 8.90 -29.25
C SER A 91 -2.18 7.94 -30.40
N MET A 92 -1.92 6.67 -30.11
CA MET A 92 -1.47 5.66 -31.06
C MET A 92 -2.48 4.55 -31.36
N ALA A 93 -3.63 4.53 -30.71
CA ALA A 93 -4.58 3.41 -30.71
C ALA A 93 -5.11 3.04 -32.11
N ARG A 94 -5.18 4.00 -33.03
CA ARG A 94 -5.64 3.75 -34.40
C ARG A 94 -4.65 2.98 -35.27
N THR A 95 -3.36 3.08 -34.97
CA THR A 95 -2.28 2.56 -35.84
C THR A 95 -1.39 1.53 -35.13
N SER A 96 -1.44 1.45 -33.83
CA SER A 96 -0.51 0.64 -33.06
C SER A 96 -1.17 -0.04 -31.86
N THR A 97 -0.75 0.30 -30.64
CA THR A 97 -1.17 -0.33 -29.38
C THR A 97 -2.60 0.05 -29.01
N ARG A 98 -3.43 -0.97 -28.78
CA ARG A 98 -4.83 -0.80 -28.36
C ARG A 98 -5.10 -1.16 -26.92
N VAL A 99 -4.22 -1.92 -26.29
CA VAL A 99 -4.41 -2.36 -24.91
C VAL A 99 -3.16 -2.05 -24.10
N PHE A 100 -3.36 -1.47 -22.92
CA PHE A 100 -2.31 -1.26 -21.95
C PHE A 100 -2.73 -1.85 -20.61
N VAL A 101 -1.85 -2.62 -19.99
CA VAL A 101 -2.06 -3.23 -18.68
C VAL A 101 -1.07 -2.66 -17.69
N PHE A 102 -1.56 -2.08 -16.62
CA PHE A 102 -0.75 -1.51 -15.54
C PHE A 102 -0.93 -2.32 -14.24
N GLU A 103 0.12 -2.98 -13.80
CA GLU A 103 0.14 -3.73 -12.55
C GLU A 103 0.54 -2.85 -11.39
N VAL A 104 -0.20 -2.97 -10.29
CA VAL A 104 0.03 -2.24 -9.04
C VAL A 104 0.05 -3.20 -7.85
N MET A 105 0.71 -2.80 -6.76
CA MET A 105 0.71 -3.52 -5.50
C MET A 105 -0.70 -3.65 -4.91
N GLY A 106 -0.85 -4.54 -3.95
CA GLY A 106 -2.09 -4.81 -3.24
C GLY A 106 -2.46 -6.29 -3.27
N ARG A 107 -1.70 -7.11 -2.52
CA ARG A 107 -1.88 -8.58 -2.52
C ARG A 107 -3.25 -9.00 -2.00
N HIS A 108 -3.73 -8.40 -0.90
CA HIS A 108 -4.95 -8.81 -0.22
C HIS A 108 -6.03 -7.71 -0.21
N ALA A 109 -5.67 -6.47 -0.53
CA ALA A 109 -6.56 -5.33 -0.50
C ALA A 109 -6.36 -4.43 -1.74
N GLY A 110 -7.43 -4.14 -2.45
CA GLY A 110 -7.45 -3.43 -3.72
C GLY A 110 -7.42 -1.90 -3.64
N TRP A 111 -6.99 -1.32 -2.52
CA TRP A 111 -6.98 0.13 -2.33
C TRP A 111 -6.14 0.89 -3.34
N ILE A 112 -4.96 0.35 -3.68
CA ILE A 112 -4.04 0.96 -4.66
C ILE A 112 -4.65 0.87 -6.06
N ALA A 113 -5.18 -0.30 -6.44
CA ALA A 113 -5.87 -0.46 -7.72
C ALA A 113 -7.10 0.45 -7.83
N ALA A 114 -7.88 0.60 -6.75
CA ALA A 114 -9.02 1.52 -6.69
C ALA A 114 -8.61 2.98 -6.96
N ALA A 115 -7.42 3.39 -6.48
CA ALA A 115 -6.92 4.75 -6.68
C ALA A 115 -6.69 5.09 -8.16
N ALA A 116 -6.40 4.10 -9.02
CA ALA A 116 -6.32 4.31 -10.46
C ALA A 116 -7.63 4.86 -11.04
N GLY A 117 -8.77 4.54 -10.43
CA GLY A 117 -10.08 5.07 -10.83
C GLY A 117 -10.22 6.58 -10.71
N LEU A 118 -9.30 7.27 -10.03
CA LEU A 118 -9.21 8.73 -10.02
C LEU A 118 -8.64 9.31 -11.31
N ALA A 119 -8.02 8.52 -12.15
CA ALA A 119 -7.42 8.97 -13.41
C ALA A 119 -8.48 9.55 -14.37
N GLY A 120 -9.65 8.91 -14.48
CA GLY A 120 -10.79 9.38 -15.28
C GLY A 120 -11.93 9.92 -14.40
N ARG A 121 -12.81 10.71 -15.00
CA ARG A 121 -14.02 11.29 -14.36
C ARG A 121 -15.32 10.90 -15.01
N GLY A 122 -15.29 10.54 -16.30
CA GLY A 122 -16.45 10.24 -17.11
C GLY A 122 -16.51 8.81 -17.66
N ALA A 123 -17.65 8.44 -18.19
CA ALA A 123 -17.79 7.20 -18.94
C ALA A 123 -16.84 7.24 -20.16
N GLY A 124 -16.08 6.15 -20.36
CA GLY A 124 -15.10 6.08 -21.43
C GLY A 124 -13.73 6.70 -21.14
N GLU A 125 -13.55 7.37 -20.00
CA GLU A 125 -12.22 7.80 -19.56
C GLU A 125 -11.50 6.66 -18.78
N PRO A 126 -10.21 6.41 -19.11
CA PRO A 126 -9.42 5.37 -18.46
C PRO A 126 -9.22 5.61 -16.93
N PRO A 127 -9.00 4.53 -16.16
CA PRO A 127 -8.95 3.14 -16.59
C PRO A 127 -10.34 2.59 -16.93
N HIS A 128 -10.44 1.81 -18.01
CA HIS A 128 -11.69 1.20 -18.43
C HIS A 128 -12.03 -0.05 -17.60
N ILE A 129 -10.99 -0.72 -17.09
CA ILE A 129 -11.07 -1.94 -16.27
C ILE A 129 -10.10 -1.81 -15.11
N ILE A 130 -10.58 -2.11 -13.91
CA ILE A 130 -9.76 -2.32 -12.72
C ILE A 130 -10.04 -3.74 -12.21
N LEU A 131 -9.00 -4.53 -12.04
CA LEU A 131 -9.09 -5.88 -11.48
C LEU A 131 -8.64 -5.85 -10.00
N PHE A 132 -9.57 -6.17 -9.11
CA PHE A 132 -9.40 -6.11 -7.66
C PHE A 132 -9.17 -7.49 -7.07
N PRO A 133 -8.39 -7.62 -5.97
CA PRO A 133 -8.29 -8.90 -5.25
C PRO A 133 -9.61 -9.32 -4.58
N GLU A 134 -10.49 -8.36 -4.26
CA GLU A 134 -11.80 -8.62 -3.65
C GLU A 134 -12.86 -9.15 -4.65
N VAL A 135 -12.59 -9.10 -5.95
CA VAL A 135 -13.52 -9.53 -6.99
C VAL A 135 -12.94 -10.76 -7.69
N PRO A 136 -13.58 -11.93 -7.61
CA PRO A 136 -13.14 -13.11 -8.33
C PRO A 136 -13.02 -12.83 -9.84
N PHE A 137 -11.87 -13.18 -10.41
CA PHE A 137 -11.62 -12.97 -11.82
C PHE A 137 -12.38 -14.00 -12.67
N GLU A 138 -13.18 -13.49 -13.60
CA GLU A 138 -13.92 -14.24 -14.59
C GLU A 138 -13.37 -13.92 -15.98
N GLN A 139 -12.60 -14.84 -16.57
CA GLN A 139 -11.86 -14.59 -17.80
C GLN A 139 -12.76 -14.17 -18.96
N GLN A 140 -13.88 -14.86 -19.18
CA GLN A 140 -14.77 -14.52 -20.31
C GLN A 140 -15.39 -13.14 -20.16
N LYS A 141 -15.89 -12.81 -18.97
CA LYS A 141 -16.46 -11.48 -18.65
C LYS A 141 -15.43 -10.36 -18.84
N PHE A 142 -14.19 -10.61 -18.42
CA PHE A 142 -13.08 -9.69 -18.63
C PHE A 142 -12.79 -9.47 -20.13
N LEU A 143 -12.64 -10.55 -20.89
CA LEU A 143 -12.34 -10.48 -22.33
C LEU A 143 -13.45 -9.78 -23.11
N ASP A 144 -14.72 -10.04 -22.79
CA ASP A 144 -15.87 -9.37 -23.39
C ASP A 144 -15.86 -7.86 -23.09
N ARG A 145 -15.49 -7.48 -21.86
CA ARG A 145 -15.35 -6.07 -21.47
C ARG A 145 -14.21 -5.39 -22.21
N VAL A 146 -13.05 -6.05 -22.41
CA VAL A 146 -11.93 -5.53 -23.21
C VAL A 146 -12.39 -5.28 -24.65
N ARG A 147 -13.07 -6.24 -25.28
CA ARG A 147 -13.60 -6.12 -26.64
C ARG A 147 -14.58 -4.96 -26.75
N GLN A 148 -15.47 -4.82 -25.79
CA GLN A 148 -16.42 -3.69 -25.75
C GLN A 148 -15.67 -2.34 -25.69
N CYS A 149 -14.69 -2.19 -24.76
CA CYS A 149 -13.93 -0.94 -24.63
C CYS A 149 -13.16 -0.58 -25.91
N VAL A 150 -12.50 -1.56 -26.54
CA VAL A 150 -11.78 -1.32 -27.80
C VAL A 150 -12.74 -0.96 -28.95
N GLY A 151 -13.93 -1.59 -28.99
CA GLY A 151 -14.96 -1.27 -29.98
C GLY A 151 -15.56 0.12 -29.81
N GLU A 152 -15.79 0.53 -28.56
CA GLU A 152 -16.46 1.80 -28.24
C GLU A 152 -15.49 3.00 -28.22
N TYR A 153 -14.30 2.82 -27.64
CA TYR A 153 -13.33 3.91 -27.42
C TYR A 153 -12.08 3.83 -28.30
N GLY A 154 -11.89 2.73 -29.02
CA GLY A 154 -10.70 2.47 -29.85
C GLY A 154 -9.53 1.83 -29.09
N TYR A 155 -9.54 1.85 -27.75
CA TYR A 155 -8.49 1.30 -26.90
C TYR A 155 -9.03 0.88 -25.53
N CYS A 156 -8.22 0.13 -24.77
CA CYS A 156 -8.55 -0.28 -23.41
C CYS A 156 -7.32 -0.13 -22.49
N VAL A 157 -7.49 0.58 -21.40
CA VAL A 157 -6.51 0.67 -20.30
C VAL A 157 -7.02 -0.12 -19.12
N ILE A 158 -6.22 -1.07 -18.67
CA ILE A 158 -6.51 -2.00 -17.60
C ILE A 158 -5.53 -1.73 -16.46
N VAL A 159 -6.05 -1.58 -15.25
CA VAL A 159 -5.22 -1.59 -14.03
C VAL A 159 -5.50 -2.89 -13.29
N VAL A 160 -4.46 -3.60 -12.90
CA VAL A 160 -4.60 -4.87 -12.20
C VAL A 160 -3.81 -4.88 -10.90
N SER A 161 -4.46 -5.26 -9.80
CA SER A 161 -3.77 -5.56 -8.54
C SER A 161 -2.99 -6.87 -8.68
N GLU A 162 -1.76 -6.91 -8.15
CA GLU A 162 -0.95 -8.14 -8.09
C GLU A 162 -1.70 -9.30 -7.43
N GLY A 163 -2.63 -8.99 -6.51
CA GLY A 163 -3.45 -9.94 -5.79
C GLY A 163 -4.73 -10.38 -6.52
N ALA A 164 -4.93 -10.02 -7.79
CA ALA A 164 -6.08 -10.49 -8.55
C ALA A 164 -6.09 -12.02 -8.66
N ALA A 165 -7.24 -12.64 -8.35
CA ALA A 165 -7.36 -14.08 -8.21
C ALA A 165 -8.65 -14.64 -8.83
N TYR A 166 -8.61 -15.91 -9.24
CA TYR A 166 -9.78 -16.67 -9.64
C TYR A 166 -10.73 -16.95 -8.45
N ALA A 167 -11.94 -17.35 -8.73
CA ALA A 167 -12.80 -17.96 -7.74
C ALA A 167 -12.07 -19.14 -7.07
N GLY A 168 -12.08 -19.17 -5.72
CA GLY A 168 -11.30 -20.17 -4.97
C GLY A 168 -9.91 -19.69 -4.51
N GLY A 169 -9.52 -18.42 -4.83
CA GLY A 169 -8.36 -17.76 -4.23
C GLY A 169 -7.02 -18.03 -4.91
N ARG A 170 -6.97 -18.79 -6.00
CA ARG A 170 -5.74 -18.95 -6.78
C ARG A 170 -5.41 -17.65 -7.51
N PHE A 171 -4.24 -17.09 -7.27
CA PHE A 171 -3.77 -15.88 -7.94
C PHE A 171 -3.62 -16.10 -9.46
N LEU A 172 -3.84 -15.03 -10.25
CA LEU A 172 -3.66 -15.07 -11.70
C LEU A 172 -2.19 -15.32 -12.07
N ALA A 173 -1.25 -14.86 -11.26
CA ALA A 173 0.20 -14.96 -11.48
C ALA A 173 0.89 -15.63 -10.28
N ASP A 174 0.47 -16.84 -9.96
CA ASP A 174 1.13 -17.67 -8.93
C ASP A 174 2.47 -18.19 -9.46
N ALA A 175 3.57 -17.76 -8.84
CA ALA A 175 4.93 -18.21 -9.19
C ALA A 175 5.30 -19.57 -8.57
N GLY A 176 4.44 -20.15 -7.73
CA GLY A 176 4.69 -21.43 -7.06
C GLY A 176 5.78 -21.41 -5.99
N THR A 177 6.25 -20.22 -5.59
CA THR A 177 7.27 -20.01 -4.55
C THR A 177 6.73 -19.11 -3.43
N THR A 178 7.36 -19.16 -2.24
CA THR A 178 7.01 -18.32 -1.10
C THR A 178 8.16 -17.39 -0.73
N ASP A 179 7.81 -16.19 -0.25
CA ASP A 179 8.80 -15.26 0.29
C ASP A 179 9.25 -15.66 1.72
N ALA A 180 10.23 -14.93 2.28
CA ALA A 180 10.77 -15.18 3.60
C ALA A 180 9.74 -15.06 4.75
N PHE A 181 8.55 -14.53 4.47
CA PHE A 181 7.44 -14.36 5.41
C PHE A 181 6.35 -15.44 5.24
N GLY A 182 6.53 -16.37 4.28
CA GLY A 182 5.58 -17.44 3.98
C GLY A 182 4.44 -17.03 3.04
N HIS A 183 4.51 -15.85 2.41
CA HIS A 183 3.52 -15.44 1.42
C HIS A 183 3.86 -15.98 0.04
N THR A 184 2.85 -16.38 -0.74
CA THR A 184 3.01 -16.77 -2.15
C THR A 184 3.71 -15.65 -2.92
N GLN A 185 4.84 -15.96 -3.56
CA GLN A 185 5.52 -15.02 -4.43
C GLN A 185 4.76 -14.91 -5.76
N LEU A 186 4.44 -13.68 -6.15
CA LEU A 186 3.68 -13.41 -7.37
C LEU A 186 4.64 -13.15 -8.54
N GLY A 187 4.37 -13.79 -9.67
CA GLY A 187 5.26 -13.78 -10.85
C GLY A 187 5.00 -12.64 -11.85
N GLY A 188 4.19 -11.64 -11.47
CA GLY A 188 3.77 -10.55 -12.37
C GLY A 188 2.47 -10.88 -13.11
N VAL A 189 1.39 -10.16 -12.77
CA VAL A 189 0.05 -10.42 -13.32
C VAL A 189 -0.19 -9.70 -14.66
N ALA A 190 0.47 -8.55 -14.88
CA ALA A 190 0.27 -7.77 -16.10
C ALA A 190 0.58 -8.55 -17.39
N PRO A 191 1.70 -9.26 -17.53
CA PRO A 191 1.95 -10.08 -18.71
C PRO A 191 0.94 -11.22 -18.87
N VAL A 192 0.45 -11.83 -17.80
CA VAL A 192 -0.58 -12.88 -17.85
C VAL A 192 -1.88 -12.33 -18.45
N VAL A 193 -2.37 -11.22 -17.93
CA VAL A 193 -3.58 -10.53 -18.40
C VAL A 193 -3.41 -10.05 -19.84
N ALA A 194 -2.26 -9.46 -20.18
CA ALA A 194 -1.97 -8.99 -21.53
C ALA A 194 -1.93 -10.13 -22.58
N ASN A 195 -1.35 -11.28 -22.22
CA ASN A 195 -1.34 -12.46 -23.09
C ASN A 195 -2.74 -13.04 -23.29
N MET A 196 -3.60 -13.09 -22.25
CA MET A 196 -5.00 -13.51 -22.42
C MET A 196 -5.73 -12.65 -23.45
N VAL A 197 -5.53 -11.32 -23.42
CA VAL A 197 -6.15 -10.39 -24.38
C VAL A 197 -5.61 -10.63 -25.79
N ARG A 198 -4.31 -10.84 -25.97
CA ARG A 198 -3.71 -11.12 -27.28
C ARG A 198 -4.26 -12.42 -27.87
N GLU A 199 -4.30 -13.48 -27.08
CA GLU A 199 -4.76 -14.80 -27.54
C GLU A 199 -6.24 -14.77 -27.94
N ALA A 200 -7.08 -14.04 -27.19
CA ALA A 200 -8.51 -13.97 -27.47
C ALA A 200 -8.89 -13.02 -28.61
N HIS A 201 -8.18 -11.90 -28.78
CA HIS A 201 -8.61 -10.81 -29.65
C HIS A 201 -7.56 -10.34 -30.65
N GLY A 202 -6.31 -10.79 -30.55
CA GLY A 202 -5.23 -10.38 -31.44
C GLY A 202 -4.81 -8.89 -31.31
N TYR A 203 -5.25 -8.20 -30.24
CA TYR A 203 -4.90 -6.79 -30.07
C TYR A 203 -3.42 -6.62 -29.70
N LYS A 204 -2.79 -5.62 -30.30
CA LYS A 204 -1.46 -5.19 -29.88
C LYS A 204 -1.54 -4.55 -28.50
N TYR A 205 -0.66 -4.99 -27.62
CA TYR A 205 -0.64 -4.56 -26.23
C TYR A 205 0.74 -4.15 -25.75
N HIS A 206 0.76 -3.39 -24.69
CA HIS A 206 1.91 -3.18 -23.80
C HIS A 206 1.48 -3.29 -22.36
N TRP A 207 2.43 -3.47 -21.47
CA TRP A 207 2.20 -3.51 -20.04
C TRP A 207 3.35 -2.86 -19.27
N ALA A 208 3.06 -2.44 -18.05
CA ALA A 208 4.04 -1.97 -17.08
C ALA A 208 3.73 -2.52 -15.69
N VAL A 209 4.77 -2.74 -14.89
CA VAL A 209 4.67 -3.08 -13.49
C VAL A 209 5.20 -1.91 -12.69
N ALA A 210 4.37 -1.34 -11.82
CA ALA A 210 4.79 -0.21 -10.97
C ALA A 210 5.81 -0.63 -9.93
N ASP A 211 5.69 -1.84 -9.39
CA ASP A 211 6.55 -2.44 -8.38
C ASP A 211 7.02 -1.42 -7.32
N TYR A 212 8.29 -1.39 -6.97
CA TYR A 212 8.83 -0.45 -5.98
C TYR A 212 8.79 1.02 -6.40
N LEU A 213 8.68 1.33 -7.69
CA LEU A 213 8.56 2.72 -8.15
C LEU A 213 7.36 3.43 -7.53
N GLN A 214 6.21 2.75 -7.42
CA GLN A 214 5.01 3.35 -6.86
C GLN A 214 5.16 3.77 -5.38
N ARG A 215 5.93 3.03 -4.58
CA ARG A 215 6.14 3.35 -3.16
C ARG A 215 7.34 4.24 -2.88
N SER A 216 8.23 4.44 -3.87
CA SER A 216 9.45 5.24 -3.74
C SER A 216 9.36 6.60 -4.44
N ALA A 217 8.26 6.91 -5.13
CA ALA A 217 8.09 8.10 -5.95
C ALA A 217 7.87 9.39 -5.13
N ARG A 218 8.87 9.79 -4.32
CA ARG A 218 8.80 10.96 -3.44
C ARG A 218 8.54 12.27 -4.22
N HIS A 219 8.91 12.32 -5.50
CA HIS A 219 8.71 13.46 -6.39
C HIS A 219 7.24 13.76 -6.71
N ILE A 220 6.33 12.82 -6.45
CA ILE A 220 4.88 12.98 -6.68
C ILE A 220 4.05 12.82 -5.41
N ALA A 221 4.67 12.91 -4.23
CA ALA A 221 3.97 12.71 -2.97
C ALA A 221 2.78 13.67 -2.79
N SER A 222 1.71 13.16 -2.18
CA SER A 222 0.58 13.95 -1.73
C SER A 222 0.96 14.79 -0.51
N ARG A 223 0.62 16.09 -0.51
CA ARG A 223 0.86 16.94 0.67
C ARG A 223 0.07 16.45 1.88
N VAL A 224 -1.18 16.05 1.69
CA VAL A 224 -2.02 15.51 2.76
C VAL A 224 -1.37 14.29 3.41
N ASP A 225 -0.84 13.37 2.60
CA ASP A 225 -0.17 12.17 3.09
C ASP A 225 1.10 12.50 3.89
N VAL A 226 1.91 13.46 3.41
CA VAL A 226 3.12 13.91 4.11
C VAL A 226 2.77 14.58 5.45
N GLU A 227 1.74 15.42 5.49
CA GLU A 227 1.25 16.07 6.72
C GLU A 227 0.74 15.03 7.72
N GLN A 228 0.00 14.03 7.26
CA GLN A 228 -0.50 12.93 8.09
C GLN A 228 0.63 12.03 8.60
N ALA A 229 1.62 11.71 7.77
CA ALA A 229 2.80 10.95 8.17
C ALA A 229 3.59 11.65 9.28
N TYR A 230 3.79 12.96 9.15
CA TYR A 230 4.44 13.76 10.20
C TYR A 230 3.61 13.78 11.48
N ALA A 231 2.30 13.99 11.37
CA ALA A 231 1.40 14.08 12.52
C ALA A 231 1.32 12.79 13.34
N VAL A 232 1.28 11.60 12.69
CA VAL A 232 1.28 10.33 13.43
C VAL A 232 2.63 10.07 14.09
N GLY A 233 3.75 10.42 13.45
CA GLY A 233 5.08 10.32 14.04
C GLY A 233 5.22 11.20 15.28
N LYS A 234 4.80 12.46 15.19
CA LYS A 234 4.77 13.39 16.35
C LYS A 234 3.89 12.86 17.48
N ALA A 235 2.67 12.44 17.16
CA ALA A 235 1.73 11.91 18.15
C ALA A 235 2.25 10.63 18.83
N ALA A 236 3.01 9.79 18.11
CA ALA A 236 3.64 8.60 18.69
C ALA A 236 4.60 8.96 19.84
N VAL A 237 5.45 9.99 19.63
CA VAL A 237 6.37 10.50 20.67
C VAL A 237 5.58 11.09 21.84
N GLU A 238 4.60 11.93 21.58
CA GLU A 238 3.76 12.54 22.63
C GLU A 238 2.98 11.52 23.46
N LEU A 239 2.54 10.41 22.84
CA LEU A 239 1.90 9.28 23.54
C LEU A 239 2.91 8.59 24.47
N ALA A 240 4.10 8.31 23.97
CA ALA A 240 5.16 7.64 24.72
C ALA A 240 5.62 8.48 25.93
N GLU A 241 5.81 9.79 25.75
CA GLU A 241 6.16 10.73 26.85
C GLU A 241 5.12 10.78 27.95
N ARG A 242 3.84 10.57 27.62
CA ARG A 242 2.74 10.45 28.58
C ARG A 242 2.62 9.07 29.21
N GLY A 243 3.53 8.13 28.90
CA GLY A 243 3.51 6.77 29.42
C GLY A 243 2.42 5.88 28.80
N VAL A 244 1.82 6.29 27.68
CA VAL A 244 0.81 5.49 26.98
C VAL A 244 1.52 4.38 26.19
N ASN A 245 1.22 3.12 26.55
CA ASN A 245 1.92 1.96 26.04
C ASN A 245 1.00 1.07 25.18
N ALA A 246 1.59 0.28 24.30
CA ALA A 246 0.93 -0.68 23.40
C ALA A 246 -0.20 -0.07 22.55
N VAL A 247 0.05 1.09 21.99
CA VAL A 247 -0.90 1.86 21.17
C VAL A 247 -0.31 2.23 19.80
N MET A 248 -1.20 2.61 18.88
CA MET A 248 -0.89 3.19 17.59
C MET A 248 -1.65 4.51 17.45
N PRO A 249 -1.01 5.65 17.11
CA PRO A 249 -1.71 6.85 16.68
C PRO A 249 -2.46 6.55 15.38
N ALA A 250 -3.70 7.02 15.27
CA ALA A 250 -4.58 6.72 14.14
C ALA A 250 -5.14 8.01 13.52
N ILE A 251 -5.24 8.05 12.20
CA ILE A 251 -5.90 9.13 11.49
C ILE A 251 -7.41 8.92 11.58
N VAL A 252 -8.13 9.92 12.09
CA VAL A 252 -9.58 9.87 12.22
C VAL A 252 -10.19 10.95 11.32
N ARG A 253 -10.87 10.54 10.26
CA ARG A 253 -11.60 11.44 9.37
C ARG A 253 -12.79 12.06 10.10
N LYS A 254 -12.87 13.38 10.11
CA LYS A 254 -13.99 14.14 10.69
C LYS A 254 -14.96 14.66 9.62
N ALA A 255 -14.44 14.98 8.43
CA ALA A 255 -15.24 15.41 7.29
C ALA A 255 -14.49 15.09 5.99
N SER A 256 -15.24 14.83 4.91
CA SER A 256 -14.67 14.60 3.57
C SER A 256 -14.69 15.87 2.72
N LYS A 257 -15.58 16.83 2.99
CA LYS A 257 -15.72 18.05 2.21
C LYS A 257 -16.12 19.25 3.08
N PRO A 258 -15.17 20.16 3.44
CA PRO A 258 -13.73 20.05 3.22
C PRO A 258 -13.14 18.89 4.02
N TYR A 259 -12.05 18.30 3.53
CA TYR A 259 -11.38 17.20 4.23
C TYR A 259 -10.79 17.70 5.56
N ARG A 260 -11.22 17.09 6.64
CA ARG A 260 -10.71 17.34 8.00
C ARG A 260 -10.44 16.05 8.71
N TRP A 261 -9.31 15.99 9.40
CA TRP A 261 -8.88 14.84 10.17
C TRP A 261 -8.22 15.28 11.48
N VAL A 262 -8.15 14.36 12.41
CA VAL A 262 -7.44 14.50 13.69
C VAL A 262 -6.66 13.24 13.96
N ILE A 263 -5.71 13.28 14.89
CA ILE A 263 -5.05 12.07 15.38
C ILE A 263 -5.81 11.56 16.61
N GLY A 264 -6.23 10.31 16.54
CA GLY A 264 -6.69 9.49 17.65
C GLY A 264 -5.62 8.49 18.06
N GLN A 265 -5.98 7.55 18.93
CA GLN A 265 -5.13 6.42 19.31
C GLN A 265 -5.97 5.14 19.39
N VAL A 266 -5.34 4.00 19.09
CA VAL A 266 -5.96 2.68 19.17
C VAL A 266 -5.00 1.69 19.83
N PRO A 267 -5.47 0.74 20.65
CA PRO A 267 -4.65 -0.34 21.18
C PRO A 267 -4.05 -1.19 20.05
N LEU A 268 -2.78 -1.57 20.15
CA LEU A 268 -2.13 -2.44 19.15
C LEU A 268 -2.88 -3.76 18.95
N ALA A 269 -3.50 -4.32 19.99
CA ALA A 269 -4.30 -5.54 19.91
C ALA A 269 -5.53 -5.43 18.98
N GLN A 270 -5.99 -4.22 18.67
CA GLN A 270 -7.08 -4.01 17.72
C GLN A 270 -6.60 -3.96 16.27
N VAL A 271 -5.30 -3.81 16.04
CA VAL A 271 -4.68 -3.64 14.72
C VAL A 271 -3.86 -4.86 14.32
N ALA A 272 -3.09 -5.43 15.24
CA ALA A 272 -2.20 -6.56 14.99
C ALA A 272 -2.94 -7.75 14.35
N ASN A 273 -2.36 -8.31 13.29
CA ASN A 273 -2.89 -9.47 12.55
C ASN A 273 -4.31 -9.27 11.97
N LYS A 274 -4.70 -8.04 11.68
CA LYS A 274 -6.00 -7.72 11.07
C LYS A 274 -5.80 -6.88 9.81
N GLU A 275 -6.64 -7.11 8.80
CA GLU A 275 -6.58 -6.39 7.52
C GLU A 275 -7.89 -5.64 7.25
N LYS A 276 -7.76 -4.42 6.75
CA LYS A 276 -8.85 -3.59 6.23
C LYS A 276 -8.92 -3.74 4.71
N LYS A 277 -9.85 -4.52 4.23
CA LYS A 277 -10.12 -4.70 2.80
C LYS A 277 -10.89 -3.51 2.21
N LEU A 278 -10.85 -3.41 0.89
CA LEU A 278 -11.67 -2.44 0.17
C LEU A 278 -13.16 -2.77 0.35
N PRO A 279 -14.00 -1.85 0.84
CA PRO A 279 -15.42 -2.12 1.05
C PRO A 279 -16.14 -2.48 -0.27
N PRO A 280 -17.04 -3.48 -0.28
CA PRO A 280 -17.79 -3.84 -1.49
C PRO A 280 -18.54 -2.66 -2.13
N GLY A 281 -19.07 -1.73 -1.32
CA GLY A 281 -19.74 -0.52 -1.79
C GLY A 281 -18.82 0.50 -2.49
N TYR A 282 -17.50 0.25 -2.52
CA TYR A 282 -16.52 1.07 -3.24
C TYR A 282 -16.24 0.54 -4.65
N ILE A 283 -16.64 -0.70 -4.93
CA ILE A 283 -16.50 -1.34 -6.24
C ILE A 283 -17.83 -1.24 -6.98
N ARG A 284 -17.81 -0.89 -8.26
CA ARG A 284 -19.01 -0.86 -9.11
C ARG A 284 -19.62 -2.25 -9.24
N ALA A 285 -20.92 -2.32 -9.51
CA ALA A 285 -21.65 -3.58 -9.66
C ALA A 285 -21.13 -4.47 -10.80
N ASP A 286 -20.51 -3.88 -11.84
CA ASP A 286 -19.86 -4.62 -12.94
C ASP A 286 -18.53 -5.27 -12.50
N GLY A 287 -17.98 -4.89 -11.34
CA GLY A 287 -16.72 -5.39 -10.81
C GLY A 287 -15.46 -4.74 -11.42
N PHE A 288 -15.59 -3.79 -12.35
CA PHE A 288 -14.48 -3.26 -13.14
C PHE A 288 -14.11 -1.79 -12.86
N GLY A 289 -14.63 -1.20 -11.82
CA GLY A 289 -14.32 0.19 -11.51
C GLY A 289 -14.73 0.60 -10.11
N ILE A 290 -14.52 1.88 -9.78
CA ILE A 290 -14.86 2.44 -8.47
C ILE A 290 -16.21 3.17 -8.51
N THR A 291 -16.89 3.19 -7.35
CA THR A 291 -18.10 3.98 -7.14
C THR A 291 -17.77 5.43 -6.79
N GLU A 292 -18.77 6.30 -6.84
CA GLU A 292 -18.64 7.68 -6.39
C GLU A 292 -18.32 7.77 -4.88
N ALA A 293 -18.74 6.80 -4.07
CA ALA A 293 -18.38 6.72 -2.66
C ALA A 293 -16.88 6.49 -2.46
N CYS A 294 -16.28 5.59 -3.26
CA CYS A 294 -14.85 5.36 -3.28
C CYS A 294 -14.09 6.62 -3.74
N ARG A 295 -14.54 7.25 -4.80
CA ARG A 295 -13.95 8.50 -5.32
C ARG A 295 -13.90 9.57 -4.24
N ARG A 296 -15.01 9.83 -3.56
CA ARG A 296 -15.09 10.81 -2.45
C ARG A 296 -14.17 10.47 -1.27
N TYR A 297 -13.92 9.19 -1.04
CA TYR A 297 -12.95 8.77 -0.02
C TYR A 297 -11.51 9.07 -0.45
N LEU A 298 -11.15 8.75 -1.71
CA LEU A 298 -9.79 8.81 -2.23
C LEU A 298 -9.32 10.22 -2.62
N GLU A 299 -10.20 11.04 -3.23
CA GLU A 299 -9.83 12.35 -3.75
C GLU A 299 -9.08 13.26 -2.77
N PRO A 300 -9.49 13.40 -1.50
CA PRO A 300 -8.77 14.25 -0.57
C PRO A 300 -7.40 13.70 -0.17
N LEU A 301 -7.19 12.39 -0.26
CA LEU A 301 -5.93 11.76 0.13
C LEU A 301 -4.79 12.01 -0.86
N ILE A 302 -5.11 12.31 -2.12
CA ILE A 302 -4.11 12.64 -3.15
C ILE A 302 -3.86 14.14 -3.29
N ALA A 303 -4.46 14.95 -2.42
CA ALA A 303 -4.50 16.41 -2.60
C ALA A 303 -3.17 17.09 -2.27
N GLY A 304 -2.85 18.10 -3.08
CA GLY A 304 -1.70 18.99 -2.90
C GLY A 304 -0.36 18.37 -3.25
N GLU A 305 0.64 19.25 -3.37
CA GLU A 305 1.99 18.89 -3.80
C GLU A 305 2.96 19.00 -2.64
N ALA A 306 3.87 18.04 -2.50
CA ALA A 306 4.93 18.02 -1.51
C ALA A 306 6.25 17.57 -2.15
N TYR A 307 6.77 18.39 -3.06
CA TYR A 307 8.02 18.08 -3.74
C TYR A 307 9.21 18.06 -2.77
N PRO A 308 10.16 17.13 -2.95
CA PRO A 308 11.46 17.24 -2.28
C PRO A 308 12.24 18.42 -2.85
N PRO A 309 13.24 18.96 -2.14
CA PRO A 309 14.17 19.89 -2.74
C PRO A 309 14.90 19.23 -3.92
N TYR A 310 15.23 20.01 -4.95
CA TYR A 310 15.96 19.55 -6.12
C TYR A 310 17.29 20.29 -6.23
N LYS A 311 18.32 19.56 -6.67
CA LYS A 311 19.65 20.08 -7.00
C LYS A 311 20.14 19.44 -8.29
N ASN A 312 20.50 20.25 -9.28
CA ASN A 312 20.98 19.79 -10.58
C ASN A 312 20.03 18.78 -11.26
N GLY A 313 18.72 19.00 -11.14
CA GLY A 313 17.68 18.16 -11.77
C GLY A 313 17.34 16.88 -11.01
N LEU A 314 17.97 16.58 -9.88
CA LEU A 314 17.69 15.40 -9.06
C LEU A 314 17.20 15.80 -7.66
N PRO A 315 16.35 14.96 -7.02
CA PRO A 315 15.95 15.20 -5.64
C PRO A 315 17.17 15.20 -4.70
N ASP A 316 17.26 16.23 -3.86
CA ASP A 316 18.34 16.37 -2.87
C ASP A 316 17.85 15.93 -1.49
N TYR A 317 18.17 14.69 -1.13
CA TYR A 317 17.76 14.10 0.13
C TYR A 317 18.79 14.32 1.23
N ALA A 318 18.32 14.63 2.43
CA ALA A 318 19.17 14.69 3.61
C ALA A 318 19.89 13.35 3.85
N ARG A 319 21.18 13.40 4.07
CA ARG A 319 22.02 12.25 4.43
C ARG A 319 22.36 12.32 5.90
N ILE A 320 21.81 11.40 6.68
CA ILE A 320 22.14 11.28 8.11
C ILE A 320 23.37 10.38 8.23
N ARG A 321 24.40 10.88 8.90
CA ARG A 321 25.57 10.07 9.27
C ARG A 321 25.20 9.29 10.53
N GLY A 322 25.02 7.97 10.40
CA GLY A 322 24.88 7.07 11.54
C GLY A 322 26.22 6.87 12.24
N ALA A 323 26.25 7.06 13.56
CA ALA A 323 27.38 6.64 14.38
C ALA A 323 27.07 5.26 14.98
N ALA A 324 27.99 4.32 14.84
CA ALA A 324 27.85 3.02 15.47
C ALA A 324 27.94 3.15 17.00
N VAL A 325 26.93 2.64 17.70
CA VAL A 325 26.94 2.56 19.16
C VAL A 325 27.77 1.34 19.58
N ARG A 326 28.62 1.51 20.59
CA ARG A 326 29.45 0.41 21.10
C ARG A 326 28.55 -0.73 21.63
N ARG A 327 28.83 -1.94 21.14
CA ARG A 327 28.15 -3.16 21.60
C ARG A 327 28.37 -3.37 23.10
N LYS A 328 27.30 -3.56 23.86
CA LYS A 328 27.34 -3.76 25.31
C LYS A 328 27.23 -5.22 25.71
N LEU A 329 26.60 -6.04 24.89
CA LEU A 329 26.48 -7.50 25.14
C LEU A 329 27.60 -8.25 24.44
N THR A 330 28.25 -9.17 25.17
CA THR A 330 29.25 -10.10 24.65
C THR A 330 28.57 -11.37 24.12
N GLY A 331 29.21 -12.05 23.19
CA GLY A 331 28.69 -13.27 22.55
C GLY A 331 27.91 -12.98 21.26
N ASP A 332 27.97 -13.95 20.34
CA ASP A 332 27.24 -13.88 19.09
C ASP A 332 25.86 -14.47 19.26
N PHE A 333 24.84 -13.72 18.85
CA PHE A 333 23.48 -14.21 18.72
C PHE A 333 23.25 -14.62 17.26
N LYS A 334 22.96 -15.89 17.04
CA LYS A 334 22.57 -16.37 15.72
C LYS A 334 21.04 -16.27 15.60
N VAL A 335 20.60 -15.49 14.64
CA VAL A 335 19.20 -15.52 14.22
C VAL A 335 18.98 -16.89 13.57
N ALA A 336 18.00 -17.63 14.06
CA ALA A 336 17.73 -19.01 13.64
C ALA A 336 16.89 -19.07 12.36
#